data_b1ff5467b70446d1e45781f7b6e094ca
#
_entry.id   b1ff5467b70446d1e45781f7b6e094ca
#
_cell.length_a   1.000
_cell.length_b   1.000
_cell.length_c   1.000
_cell.angle_alpha   90.00
_cell.angle_beta   90.00
_cell.angle_gamma   90.00
#
_symmetry.space_group_name_H-M   'P 1'
#
loop_
_entity.id
_entity.type
_entity.pdbx_description
1 polymer ?
#
loop_
_entity_poly.entity_id
_entity_poly.type
_entity_poly.pdbx_seq_one_letter_code
_entity_poly.pdbx_strand_id
1 'polypeptide(L)'
;TFIAFDLISGDPAQAMLGTEATPEKLAALREQLGLNQPLLVRYGQWLAGFFTGNLGTSYNYNLPVGQLIAPKLGLTLCLSFLAFALTVIVSIPLSMWSARRAGGRADALFTALNQFFMAVPPFFTGLLFTWVFSLTLGWFVHGKFPGFGQDAVGSLWYLLFPAMALALPRIAMTVRMLRSTI
;
A
#
# COMPACT_ATOMS: atom_id res chain seq x y z
N THR A 1 -16.90 5.81 -1.26
CA THR A 1 -16.56 4.49 -0.69
C THR A 1 -17.73 3.95 0.14
N PHE A 2 -18.22 4.62 1.22
CA PHE A 2 -19.30 4.14 2.09
C PHE A 2 -20.55 3.73 1.31
N ILE A 3 -21.12 4.65 0.51
CA ILE A 3 -22.33 4.41 -0.31
C ILE A 3 -22.11 3.27 -1.31
N ALA A 4 -20.94 3.21 -1.96
CA ALA A 4 -20.63 2.14 -2.91
C ALA A 4 -20.63 0.76 -2.24
N PHE A 5 -20.04 0.64 -1.06
CA PHE A 5 -20.03 -0.61 -0.32
C PHE A 5 -21.41 -0.98 0.24
N ASP A 6 -22.19 -0.01 0.69
CA ASP A 6 -23.55 -0.26 1.18
C ASP A 6 -24.48 -0.80 0.07
N LEU A 7 -24.30 -0.31 -1.16
CA LEU A 7 -25.10 -0.74 -2.32
C LEU A 7 -24.63 -2.08 -2.94
N ILE A 8 -23.30 -2.34 -2.92
CA ILE A 8 -22.71 -3.48 -3.64
C ILE A 8 -22.57 -4.70 -2.75
N SER A 9 -22.27 -4.52 -1.46
CA SER A 9 -21.88 -5.63 -0.56
C SER A 9 -23.03 -6.52 -0.10
N GLY A 10 -24.28 -6.20 -0.45
CA GLY A 10 -25.46 -6.92 0.05
C GLY A 10 -25.68 -6.69 1.56
N ASP A 11 -26.33 -7.62 2.21
CA ASP A 11 -26.65 -7.52 3.63
C ASP A 11 -25.47 -8.02 4.51
N PRO A 12 -24.79 -7.11 5.26
CA PRO A 12 -23.68 -7.50 6.13
C PRO A 12 -24.08 -8.54 7.19
N ALA A 13 -25.30 -8.47 7.70
CA ALA A 13 -25.80 -9.45 8.69
C ALA A 13 -25.89 -10.85 8.09
N GLN A 14 -26.29 -10.96 6.83
CA GLN A 14 -26.34 -12.24 6.14
C GLN A 14 -24.92 -12.77 5.84
N ALA A 15 -23.98 -11.88 5.47
CA ALA A 15 -22.58 -12.25 5.25
C ALA A 15 -21.90 -12.78 6.54
N MET A 16 -22.21 -12.18 7.69
CA MET A 16 -21.67 -12.63 9.00
C MET A 16 -22.24 -13.96 9.46
N LEU A 17 -23.52 -14.19 9.29
CA LEU A 17 -24.18 -15.43 9.72
C LEU A 17 -23.99 -16.60 8.75
N GLY A 18 -23.73 -16.31 7.48
CA GLY A 18 -23.49 -17.31 6.45
C GLY A 18 -24.61 -18.37 6.41
N THR A 19 -24.25 -19.63 6.59
CA THR A 19 -25.18 -20.78 6.59
C THR A 19 -26.04 -20.88 7.86
N GLU A 20 -25.71 -20.15 8.92
CA GLU A 20 -26.48 -20.12 10.17
C GLU A 20 -27.56 -19.02 10.22
N ALA A 21 -27.79 -18.35 9.11
CA ALA A 21 -28.75 -17.25 9.00
C ALA A 21 -30.18 -17.74 9.13
N THR A 22 -30.78 -17.56 10.31
CA THR A 22 -32.25 -17.70 10.52
C THR A 22 -32.88 -16.29 10.48
N PRO A 23 -34.18 -16.17 10.14
CA PRO A 23 -34.87 -14.87 10.12
C PRO A 23 -34.74 -14.11 11.44
N GLU A 24 -34.83 -14.80 12.58
CA GLU A 24 -34.72 -14.20 13.91
C GLU A 24 -33.31 -13.69 14.19
N LYS A 25 -32.26 -14.48 13.88
CA LYS A 25 -30.86 -14.09 14.04
C LYS A 25 -30.50 -12.93 13.13
N LEU A 26 -31.01 -12.92 11.89
CA LEU A 26 -30.81 -11.81 10.95
C LEU A 26 -31.43 -10.51 11.46
N ALA A 27 -32.67 -10.56 11.95
CA ALA A 27 -33.35 -9.39 12.49
C ALA A 27 -32.60 -8.82 13.70
N ALA A 28 -32.20 -9.66 14.65
CA ALA A 28 -31.43 -9.26 15.83
C ALA A 28 -30.06 -8.65 15.46
N LEU A 29 -29.34 -9.27 14.53
CA LEU A 29 -28.03 -8.77 14.10
C LEU A 29 -28.13 -7.45 13.31
N ARG A 30 -29.16 -7.30 12.45
CA ARG A 30 -29.42 -6.02 11.75
C ARG A 30 -29.71 -4.88 12.73
N GLU A 31 -30.47 -5.14 13.78
CA GLU A 31 -30.72 -4.16 14.83
C GLU A 31 -29.44 -3.82 15.59
N GLN A 32 -28.68 -4.82 16.00
CA GLN A 32 -27.40 -4.64 16.71
C GLN A 32 -26.38 -3.84 15.89
N LEU A 33 -26.32 -4.06 14.58
CA LEU A 33 -25.42 -3.35 13.67
C LEU A 33 -25.99 -2.00 13.19
N GLY A 34 -27.23 -1.66 13.60
CA GLY A 34 -27.87 -0.41 13.17
C GLY A 34 -28.22 -0.34 11.67
N LEU A 35 -28.31 -1.49 11.01
CA LEU A 35 -28.56 -1.57 9.56
C LEU A 35 -29.98 -1.12 9.19
N ASN A 36 -30.89 -1.12 10.15
CA ASN A 36 -32.29 -0.65 9.98
C ASN A 36 -32.41 0.88 9.94
N GLN A 37 -31.33 1.61 10.23
CA GLN A 37 -31.32 3.08 10.19
C GLN A 37 -31.21 3.60 8.74
N PRO A 38 -31.76 4.80 8.44
CA PRO A 38 -31.60 5.43 7.15
C PRO A 38 -30.11 5.60 6.77
N LEU A 39 -29.80 5.41 5.49
CA LEU A 39 -28.43 5.49 4.96
C LEU A 39 -27.66 6.75 5.39
N LEU A 40 -28.32 7.92 5.35
CA LEU A 40 -27.70 9.19 5.73
C LEU A 40 -27.32 9.25 7.22
N VAL A 41 -28.13 8.64 8.09
CA VAL A 41 -27.84 8.56 9.53
C VAL A 41 -26.63 7.65 9.77
N ARG A 42 -26.60 6.49 9.14
CA ARG A 42 -25.48 5.56 9.18
C ARG A 42 -24.18 6.19 8.66
N TYR A 43 -24.27 6.93 7.55
CA TYR A 43 -23.14 7.68 7.01
C TYR A 43 -22.64 8.76 7.98
N GLY A 44 -23.53 9.54 8.57
CA GLY A 44 -23.17 10.55 9.56
C GLY A 44 -22.50 9.97 10.79
N GLN A 45 -23.01 8.85 11.32
CA GLN A 45 -22.42 8.12 12.44
C GLN A 45 -21.05 7.56 12.10
N TRP A 46 -20.89 6.97 10.90
CA TRP A 46 -19.60 6.48 10.42
C TRP A 46 -18.58 7.61 10.27
N LEU A 47 -18.99 8.73 9.71
CA LEU A 47 -18.12 9.89 9.52
C LEU A 47 -17.68 10.49 10.87
N ALA A 48 -18.62 10.65 11.80
CA ALA A 48 -18.30 11.09 13.16
C ALA A 48 -17.35 10.12 13.87
N GLY A 49 -17.59 8.81 13.73
CA GLY A 49 -16.71 7.75 14.22
C GLY A 49 -15.30 7.85 13.66
N PHE A 50 -15.18 8.09 12.36
CA PHE A 50 -13.87 8.25 11.71
C PHE A 50 -13.04 9.38 12.33
N PHE A 51 -13.63 10.54 12.57
CA PHE A 51 -12.93 11.69 13.19
C PHE A 51 -12.64 11.51 14.67
N THR A 52 -13.41 10.66 15.37
CA THR A 52 -13.16 10.34 16.79
C THR A 52 -12.26 9.12 17.00
N GLY A 53 -11.76 8.51 15.90
CA GLY A 53 -10.91 7.31 15.96
C GLY A 53 -11.67 5.99 16.11
N ASN A 54 -13.00 6.02 16.11
CA ASN A 54 -13.82 4.82 16.08
C ASN A 54 -14.07 4.39 14.62
N LEU A 55 -13.25 3.49 14.11
CA LEU A 55 -13.34 2.97 12.74
C LEU A 55 -14.39 1.86 12.57
N GLY A 56 -15.14 1.56 13.63
CA GLY A 56 -16.13 0.46 13.63
C GLY A 56 -15.51 -0.91 13.79
N THR A 57 -16.33 -1.94 13.59
CA THR A 57 -15.97 -3.35 13.71
C THR A 57 -15.96 -4.01 12.32
N SER A 58 -14.94 -4.82 12.05
CA SER A 58 -14.85 -5.61 10.83
C SER A 58 -15.85 -6.76 10.88
N TYR A 59 -16.73 -6.85 9.91
CA TYR A 59 -17.72 -7.93 9.83
C TYR A 59 -17.08 -9.31 9.61
N ASN A 60 -15.96 -9.39 8.92
CA ASN A 60 -15.28 -10.67 8.64
C ASN A 60 -14.45 -11.19 9.82
N TYR A 61 -13.85 -10.30 10.59
CA TYR A 61 -12.95 -10.68 11.70
C TYR A 61 -13.58 -10.51 13.07
N ASN A 62 -14.75 -9.87 13.14
CA ASN A 62 -15.43 -9.53 14.38
C ASN A 62 -14.53 -8.81 15.41
N LEU A 63 -13.64 -7.96 14.91
CA LEU A 63 -12.66 -7.20 15.68
C LEU A 63 -12.74 -5.71 15.30
N PRO A 64 -12.41 -4.79 16.23
CA PRO A 64 -12.30 -3.37 15.90
C PRO A 64 -11.33 -3.14 14.74
N VAL A 65 -11.75 -2.38 13.72
CA VAL A 65 -10.93 -2.09 12.53
C VAL A 65 -9.60 -1.44 12.90
N GLY A 66 -9.60 -0.58 13.92
CA GLY A 66 -8.37 0.04 14.43
C GLY A 66 -7.30 -0.97 14.85
N GLN A 67 -7.69 -2.07 15.50
CA GLN A 67 -6.77 -3.14 15.91
C GLN A 67 -6.20 -3.92 14.73
N LEU A 68 -6.95 -4.02 13.63
CA LEU A 68 -6.50 -4.70 12.42
C LEU A 68 -5.53 -3.84 11.60
N ILE A 69 -5.73 -2.51 11.60
CA ILE A 69 -4.98 -1.57 10.78
C ILE A 69 -3.72 -1.06 11.51
N ALA A 70 -3.81 -0.76 12.80
CA ALA A 70 -2.73 -0.13 13.56
C ALA A 70 -1.36 -0.84 13.44
N PRO A 71 -1.26 -2.18 13.54
CA PRO A 71 0.01 -2.87 13.39
C PRO A 71 0.63 -2.74 11.99
N LYS A 72 -0.21 -2.52 10.96
CA LYS A 72 0.22 -2.43 9.56
C LYS A 72 0.54 -1.01 9.13
N LEU A 73 -0.02 0.00 9.79
CA LEU A 73 0.19 1.41 9.45
C LEU A 73 1.66 1.81 9.58
N GLY A 74 2.31 1.46 10.67
CA GLY A 74 3.72 1.79 10.91
C GLY A 74 4.64 1.23 9.81
N LEU A 75 4.42 -0.01 9.42
CA LEU A 75 5.16 -0.66 8.33
C LEU A 75 4.90 0.04 6.99
N THR A 76 3.65 0.33 6.66
CA THR A 76 3.26 0.99 5.40
C THR A 76 3.82 2.40 5.33
N LEU A 77 3.76 3.18 6.41
CA LEU A 77 4.32 4.53 6.46
C LEU A 77 5.84 4.52 6.32
N CYS A 78 6.53 3.61 7.00
CA CYS A 78 7.98 3.46 6.88
C CYS A 78 8.38 3.07 5.45
N LEU A 79 7.71 2.09 4.86
CA LEU A 79 7.95 1.66 3.48
C LEU A 79 7.71 2.80 2.48
N SER A 80 6.62 3.55 2.65
CA SER A 80 6.29 4.69 1.80
C SER A 80 7.32 5.80 1.90
N PHE A 81 7.77 6.10 3.13
CA PHE A 81 8.81 7.10 3.37
C PHE A 81 10.15 6.68 2.76
N LEU A 82 10.56 5.42 2.90
CA LEU A 82 11.78 4.90 2.28
C LEU A 82 11.70 4.97 0.75
N ALA A 83 10.59 4.56 0.16
CA ALA A 83 10.40 4.63 -1.29
C ALA A 83 10.41 6.08 -1.80
N PHE A 84 9.80 7.00 -1.06
CA PHE A 84 9.82 8.43 -1.37
C PHE A 84 11.25 9.00 -1.26
N ALA A 85 11.95 8.74 -0.17
CA ALA A 85 13.33 9.19 0.04
C ALA A 85 14.26 8.68 -1.05
N LEU A 86 14.19 7.39 -1.40
CA LEU A 86 14.94 6.82 -2.52
C LEU A 86 14.60 7.51 -3.84
N THR A 87 13.32 7.78 -4.09
CA THR A 87 12.91 8.48 -5.31
C THR A 87 13.56 9.86 -5.40
N VAL A 88 13.51 10.65 -4.35
CA VAL A 88 14.08 12.01 -4.33
C VAL A 88 15.61 11.98 -4.46
N ILE A 89 16.27 11.17 -3.61
CA ILE A 89 17.75 11.08 -3.54
C ILE A 89 18.35 10.60 -4.86
N VAL A 90 17.68 9.69 -5.57
CA VAL A 90 18.21 9.12 -6.81
C VAL A 90 17.79 9.94 -8.03
N SER A 91 16.54 10.43 -8.09
CA SER A 91 16.05 11.12 -9.29
C SER A 91 16.71 12.47 -9.53
N ILE A 92 17.01 13.24 -8.47
CA ILE A 92 17.61 14.56 -8.63
C ILE A 92 19.01 14.48 -9.28
N PRO A 93 20.00 13.77 -8.71
CA PRO A 93 21.31 13.70 -9.34
C PRO A 93 21.28 13.01 -10.70
N LEU A 94 20.41 12.01 -10.87
CA LEU A 94 20.30 11.27 -12.12
C LEU A 94 19.71 12.13 -13.26
N SER A 95 18.73 13.00 -12.96
CA SER A 95 18.18 13.95 -13.93
C SER A 95 19.20 15.00 -14.34
N MET A 96 19.94 15.56 -13.39
CA MET A 96 21.01 16.52 -13.65
C MET A 96 22.13 15.93 -14.52
N TRP A 97 22.54 14.69 -14.19
CA TRP A 97 23.55 13.96 -14.96
C TRP A 97 23.06 13.69 -16.39
N SER A 98 21.82 13.24 -16.56
CA SER A 98 21.20 12.96 -17.86
C SER A 98 21.04 14.23 -18.70
N ALA A 99 20.62 15.35 -18.10
CA ALA A 99 20.49 16.63 -18.80
C ALA A 99 21.83 17.14 -19.37
N ARG A 100 22.93 16.98 -18.61
CA ARG A 100 24.27 17.37 -19.04
C ARG A 100 24.82 16.56 -20.22
N ARG A 101 24.29 15.36 -20.48
CA ARG A 101 24.73 14.42 -21.53
C ARG A 101 23.70 14.24 -22.64
N ALA A 102 22.82 15.21 -22.83
CA ALA A 102 21.77 15.16 -23.84
C ALA A 102 22.33 15.04 -25.27
N GLY A 103 21.67 14.29 -26.13
CA GLY A 103 21.96 14.19 -27.56
C GLY A 103 23.03 13.18 -28.00
N GLY A 104 23.61 12.39 -27.06
CA GLY A 104 24.59 11.34 -27.36
C GLY A 104 24.02 9.92 -27.34
N ARG A 105 24.84 8.92 -27.72
CA ARG A 105 24.48 7.49 -27.62
C ARG A 105 24.16 7.06 -26.19
N ALA A 106 24.89 7.62 -25.22
CA ALA A 106 24.63 7.40 -23.79
C ALA A 106 23.25 7.91 -23.38
N ASP A 107 22.82 9.02 -23.94
CA ASP A 107 21.50 9.57 -23.69
C ASP A 107 20.36 8.71 -24.27
N ALA A 108 20.54 8.19 -25.48
CA ALA A 108 19.58 7.28 -26.08
C ALA A 108 19.42 5.98 -25.24
N LEU A 109 20.54 5.40 -24.80
CA LEU A 109 20.51 4.22 -23.92
C LEU A 109 19.83 4.52 -22.57
N PHE A 110 20.18 5.65 -21.95
CA PHE A 110 19.57 6.10 -20.70
C PHE A 110 18.06 6.30 -20.84
N THR A 111 17.63 6.94 -21.93
CA THR A 111 16.21 7.14 -22.20
C THR A 111 15.45 5.82 -22.40
N ALA A 112 16.05 4.87 -23.13
CA ALA A 112 15.47 3.54 -23.32
C ALA A 112 15.34 2.77 -22.01
N LEU A 113 16.39 2.76 -21.17
CA LEU A 113 16.36 2.14 -19.84
C LEU A 113 15.32 2.81 -18.94
N ASN A 114 15.22 4.12 -18.99
CA ASN A 114 14.24 4.87 -18.21
C ASN A 114 12.79 4.50 -18.60
N GLN A 115 12.51 4.39 -19.91
CA GLN A 115 11.21 3.93 -20.39
C GLN A 115 10.92 2.50 -20.01
N PHE A 116 11.92 1.61 -20.04
CA PHE A 116 11.78 0.24 -19.57
C PHE A 116 11.36 0.19 -18.10
N PHE A 117 12.06 0.90 -17.21
CA PHE A 117 11.70 0.93 -15.78
C PHE A 117 10.35 1.58 -15.50
N MET A 118 9.88 2.51 -16.33
CA MET A 118 8.52 3.05 -16.22
C MET A 118 7.45 2.03 -16.60
N ALA A 119 7.74 1.13 -17.52
CA ALA A 119 6.80 0.12 -18.01
C ALA A 119 6.69 -1.10 -17.07
N VAL A 120 7.74 -1.37 -16.28
CA VAL A 120 7.78 -2.53 -15.38
C VAL A 120 6.90 -2.28 -14.15
N PRO A 121 5.88 -3.12 -13.89
CA PRO A 121 5.04 -2.97 -12.71
C PRO A 121 5.84 -3.20 -11.42
N PRO A 122 5.58 -2.42 -10.34
CA PRO A 122 6.31 -2.56 -9.07
C PRO A 122 6.23 -3.95 -8.44
N PHE A 123 5.11 -4.66 -8.58
CA PHE A 123 4.98 -6.03 -8.06
C PHE A 123 5.95 -6.99 -8.75
N PHE A 124 6.15 -6.85 -10.06
CA PHE A 124 7.09 -7.68 -10.81
C PHE A 124 8.54 -7.41 -10.40
N THR A 125 8.91 -6.15 -10.23
CA THR A 125 10.22 -5.77 -9.68
C THR A 125 10.42 -6.33 -8.27
N GLY A 126 9.36 -6.29 -7.44
CA GLY A 126 9.38 -6.90 -6.10
C GLY A 126 9.62 -8.41 -6.14
N LEU A 127 8.99 -9.13 -7.06
CA LEU A 127 9.23 -10.57 -7.26
C LEU A 127 10.66 -10.85 -7.71
N LEU A 128 11.18 -10.08 -8.68
CA LEU A 128 12.58 -10.22 -9.13
C LEU A 128 13.56 -9.95 -8.00
N PHE A 129 13.34 -8.92 -7.19
CA PHE A 129 14.21 -8.61 -6.05
C PHE A 129 14.15 -9.71 -4.99
N THR A 130 12.98 -10.25 -4.71
CA THR A 130 12.85 -11.40 -3.81
C THR A 130 13.59 -12.60 -4.36
N TRP A 131 13.44 -12.91 -5.62
CA TRP A 131 14.14 -14.02 -6.26
C TRP A 131 15.66 -13.84 -6.21
N VAL A 132 16.18 -12.69 -6.62
CA VAL A 132 17.62 -12.43 -6.67
C VAL A 132 18.21 -12.28 -5.26
N PHE A 133 17.71 -11.34 -4.47
CA PHE A 133 18.34 -10.93 -3.22
C PHE A 133 18.00 -11.83 -2.03
N SER A 134 16.81 -12.45 -2.02
CA SER A 134 16.42 -13.34 -0.95
C SER A 134 16.75 -14.80 -1.28
N LEU A 135 16.23 -15.34 -2.40
CA LEU A 135 16.34 -16.75 -2.70
C LEU A 135 17.72 -17.13 -3.26
N THR A 136 18.36 -16.25 -4.04
CA THR A 136 19.66 -16.57 -4.67
C THR A 136 20.82 -16.10 -3.82
N LEU A 137 20.81 -14.85 -3.34
CA LEU A 137 21.91 -14.24 -2.60
C LEU A 137 21.78 -14.38 -1.08
N GLY A 138 20.59 -14.70 -0.56
CA GLY A 138 20.37 -14.89 0.87
C GLY A 138 20.53 -13.61 1.72
N TRP A 139 20.39 -12.43 1.11
CA TRP A 139 20.61 -11.15 1.81
C TRP A 139 19.51 -10.82 2.82
N PHE A 140 18.31 -11.37 2.67
CA PHE A 140 17.24 -11.32 3.64
C PHE A 140 16.32 -12.54 3.52
N VAL A 141 15.55 -12.85 4.57
CA VAL A 141 14.59 -13.96 4.54
C VAL A 141 13.20 -13.41 4.23
N HIS A 142 12.69 -13.73 3.03
CA HIS A 142 11.35 -13.30 2.63
C HIS A 142 10.27 -13.87 3.58
N GLY A 143 9.23 -13.09 3.82
CA GLY A 143 8.13 -13.47 4.71
C GLY A 143 8.45 -13.39 6.21
N LYS A 144 9.69 -13.08 6.61
CA LYS A 144 10.09 -12.92 8.01
C LYS A 144 10.54 -11.49 8.28
N PHE A 145 9.58 -10.59 8.43
CA PHE A 145 9.87 -9.23 8.87
C PHE A 145 10.27 -9.25 10.35
N PRO A 146 11.47 -8.73 10.72
CA PRO A 146 11.96 -8.83 12.12
C PRO A 146 11.09 -8.07 13.12
N GLY A 147 10.53 -6.94 12.70
CA GLY A 147 9.79 -6.02 13.56
C GLY A 147 10.68 -4.94 14.17
N PHE A 148 10.23 -3.70 14.12
CA PHE A 148 11.01 -2.54 14.60
C PHE A 148 11.36 -2.62 16.09
N GLY A 149 10.54 -3.29 16.89
CA GLY A 149 10.78 -3.45 18.34
C GLY A 149 11.86 -4.49 18.68
N GLN A 150 12.17 -5.40 17.77
CA GLN A 150 13.16 -6.46 17.99
C GLN A 150 14.49 -6.13 17.32
N ASP A 151 14.46 -5.73 16.06
CA ASP A 151 15.62 -5.35 15.27
C ASP A 151 15.26 -4.24 14.29
N ALA A 152 15.54 -3.01 14.69
CA ALA A 152 15.23 -1.82 13.89
C ALA A 152 16.10 -1.76 12.61
N VAL A 153 17.38 -2.15 12.69
CA VAL A 153 18.30 -2.11 11.55
C VAL A 153 17.96 -3.21 10.55
N GLY A 154 17.74 -4.43 11.02
CA GLY A 154 17.28 -5.52 10.16
C GLY A 154 15.90 -5.25 9.53
N SER A 155 15.02 -4.57 10.23
CA SER A 155 13.72 -4.14 9.69
C SER A 155 13.87 -3.12 8.56
N LEU A 156 14.76 -2.13 8.70
CA LEU A 156 15.05 -1.16 7.64
C LEU A 156 15.72 -1.84 6.44
N TRP A 157 16.66 -2.74 6.68
CA TRP A 157 17.32 -3.53 5.65
C TRP A 157 16.30 -4.38 4.86
N TYR A 158 15.40 -5.07 5.57
CA TYR A 158 14.33 -5.85 4.96
C TYR A 158 13.42 -4.99 4.07
N LEU A 159 13.03 -3.81 4.56
CA LEU A 159 12.13 -2.89 3.84
C LEU A 159 12.80 -2.17 2.67
N LEU A 160 14.13 -2.13 2.62
CA LEU A 160 14.87 -1.49 1.53
C LEU A 160 14.54 -2.10 0.17
N PHE A 161 14.44 -3.43 0.09
CA PHE A 161 14.16 -4.12 -1.19
C PHE A 161 12.76 -3.84 -1.74
N PRO A 162 11.67 -3.97 -0.98
CA PRO A 162 10.37 -3.56 -1.46
C PRO A 162 10.27 -2.04 -1.68
N ALA A 163 10.99 -1.21 -0.91
CA ALA A 163 11.05 0.22 -1.15
C ALA A 163 11.72 0.54 -2.49
N MET A 164 12.80 -0.15 -2.85
CA MET A 164 13.45 -0.02 -4.16
C MET A 164 12.52 -0.45 -5.30
N ALA A 165 11.78 -1.53 -5.12
CA ALA A 165 10.80 -1.99 -6.11
C ALA A 165 9.70 -0.94 -6.38
N LEU A 166 9.23 -0.28 -5.33
CA LEU A 166 8.25 0.80 -5.43
C LEU A 166 8.85 2.10 -6.00
N ALA A 167 10.11 2.38 -5.67
CA ALA A 167 10.80 3.61 -6.08
C ALA A 167 11.23 3.59 -7.55
N LEU A 168 11.64 2.45 -8.11
CA LEU A 168 12.21 2.37 -9.47
C LEU A 168 11.34 3.04 -10.55
N PRO A 169 10.05 2.70 -10.74
CA PRO A 169 9.23 3.35 -11.75
C PRO A 169 8.98 4.83 -11.42
N ARG A 170 8.95 5.18 -10.13
CA ARG A 170 8.81 6.58 -9.68
C ARG A 170 10.05 7.40 -9.98
N ILE A 171 11.24 6.84 -9.74
CA ILE A 171 12.53 7.45 -10.13
C ILE A 171 12.53 7.71 -11.62
N ALA A 172 12.21 6.72 -12.44
CA ALA A 172 12.18 6.83 -13.88
C ALA A 172 11.25 7.95 -14.36
N MET A 173 10.03 8.00 -13.81
CA MET A 173 9.06 9.05 -14.13
C MET A 173 9.55 10.43 -13.70
N THR A 174 10.08 10.57 -12.49
CA THR A 174 10.56 11.84 -11.93
C THR A 174 11.77 12.35 -12.71
N VAL A 175 12.72 11.48 -13.06
CA VAL A 175 13.88 11.82 -13.89
C VAL A 175 13.44 12.36 -15.25
N ARG A 176 12.47 11.74 -15.89
CA ARG A 176 11.92 12.21 -17.16
C ARG A 176 11.32 13.61 -17.04
N MET A 177 10.51 13.84 -15.98
CA MET A 177 9.88 15.14 -15.75
C MET A 177 10.91 16.23 -15.43
N LEU A 178 11.83 15.96 -14.50
CA LEU A 178 12.87 16.93 -14.13
C LEU A 178 13.78 17.28 -15.31
N ARG A 179 14.14 16.28 -16.13
CA ARG A 179 14.98 16.53 -17.31
C ARG A 179 14.32 17.47 -18.32
N SER A 180 12.99 17.45 -18.46
CA SER A 180 12.28 18.34 -19.40
C SER A 180 12.20 19.79 -18.90
N THR A 181 12.55 20.06 -17.65
CA THR A 181 12.51 21.39 -17.02
C THR A 181 13.90 22.00 -16.79
N ILE A 182 14.97 21.24 -17.01
CA ILE A 182 16.38 21.68 -16.91
C ILE A 182 16.92 22.01 -18.29
#